data_df9e6d4665a94f31de13d27d648f6dbb
#
_entry.id   df9e6d4665a94f31de13d27d648f6dbb
#
_cell.length_a   1.000
_cell.length_b   1.000
_cell.length_c   1.000
_cell.angle_alpha   90.00
_cell.angle_beta   90.00
_cell.angle_gamma   90.00
#
_symmetry.space_group_name_H-M   'P 1'
#
loop_
_entity.id
_entity.type
_entity.pdbx_description
1 polymer ?
#
loop_
_entity_poly.entity_id
_entity_poly.type
_entity_poly.pdbx_seq_one_letter_code
_entity_poly.pdbx_strand_id
1 'polypeptide(L)'
;MSQGPPDSQDRDQPDIDTFRRAMGRFATGVTMLTTRTREVDYAMTVSAMTSVSLDPMLLLVCVEREGRFHDAVLDAGSWGISVLSAPHRPTADWLATRGRPLQGQLDRVPHHYGAWTGVALLNDALSTFECRTTAVHPAGDHSIVVGEVVSVTMSAHPGEALLYYRARYRTLA
;
A
#
# COMPACT_ATOMS: atom_id res chain seq x y z
N MET A 1 -49.71 -30.37 -1.73
CA MET A 1 -49.31 -28.96 -1.79
C MET A 1 -47.85 -28.88 -1.34
N SER A 2 -46.96 -28.86 -2.30
CA SER A 2 -45.50 -28.77 -2.04
C SER A 2 -45.13 -27.30 -1.87
N GLN A 3 -44.68 -26.93 -0.68
CA GLN A 3 -44.08 -25.60 -0.47
C GLN A 3 -42.71 -25.60 -1.18
N GLY A 4 -42.56 -24.70 -2.14
CA GLY A 4 -41.28 -24.45 -2.79
C GLY A 4 -40.22 -23.96 -1.79
N PRO A 5 -38.95 -24.11 -2.11
CA PRO A 5 -37.87 -23.62 -1.23
C PRO A 5 -38.04 -22.12 -1.00
N PRO A 6 -37.68 -21.62 0.22
CA PRO A 6 -37.79 -20.20 0.54
C PRO A 6 -36.93 -19.38 -0.43
N ASP A 7 -37.49 -18.25 -0.85
CA ASP A 7 -36.90 -17.27 -1.76
C ASP A 7 -35.52 -16.82 -1.25
N SER A 8 -34.51 -16.87 -2.12
CA SER A 8 -33.10 -16.65 -1.80
C SER A 8 -32.74 -15.16 -1.64
N GLN A 9 -33.71 -14.26 -1.44
CA GLN A 9 -33.51 -12.80 -1.49
C GLN A 9 -33.27 -12.10 -0.13
N ASP A 10 -33.26 -12.84 0.98
CA ASP A 10 -33.08 -12.24 2.32
C ASP A 10 -31.82 -12.77 3.03
N ARG A 11 -30.70 -12.79 2.32
CA ARG A 11 -29.40 -12.93 2.97
C ARG A 11 -28.93 -11.55 3.33
N ASP A 12 -28.95 -11.23 4.63
CA ASP A 12 -28.35 -10.00 5.17
C ASP A 12 -26.97 -9.78 4.56
N GLN A 13 -26.82 -8.71 3.77
CA GLN A 13 -25.52 -8.33 3.26
C GLN A 13 -24.61 -7.98 4.45
N PRO A 14 -23.34 -8.42 4.43
CA PRO A 14 -22.43 -8.13 5.53
C PRO A 14 -22.25 -6.62 5.67
N ASP A 15 -22.38 -6.11 6.88
CA ASP A 15 -22.11 -4.71 7.18
C ASP A 15 -20.60 -4.40 7.12
N ILE A 16 -20.26 -3.13 6.85
CA ILE A 16 -18.88 -2.66 6.69
C ILE A 16 -18.03 -2.95 7.92
N ASP A 17 -18.57 -2.85 9.13
CA ASP A 17 -17.81 -3.04 10.35
C ASP A 17 -17.48 -4.52 10.58
N THR A 18 -18.40 -5.41 10.25
CA THR A 18 -18.14 -6.86 10.25
C THR A 18 -17.08 -7.22 9.23
N PHE A 19 -17.15 -6.66 8.01
CA PHE A 19 -16.12 -6.85 6.99
C PHE A 19 -14.74 -6.36 7.46
N ARG A 20 -14.64 -5.13 8.00
CA ARG A 20 -13.39 -4.58 8.55
C ARG A 20 -12.82 -5.44 9.67
N ARG A 21 -13.64 -5.92 10.60
CA ARG A 21 -13.20 -6.82 11.68
C ARG A 21 -12.69 -8.16 11.15
N ALA A 22 -13.35 -8.71 10.14
CA ALA A 22 -12.92 -9.94 9.49
C ALA A 22 -11.57 -9.75 8.78
N MET A 23 -11.44 -8.70 7.96
CA MET A 23 -10.18 -8.37 7.28
C MET A 23 -9.05 -8.03 8.26
N GLY A 24 -9.36 -7.43 9.41
CA GLY A 24 -8.39 -7.20 10.47
C GLY A 24 -7.75 -8.48 11.05
N ARG A 25 -8.32 -9.66 10.80
CA ARG A 25 -7.73 -10.97 11.18
C ARG A 25 -6.73 -11.50 10.17
N PHE A 26 -6.63 -10.88 9.00
CA PHE A 26 -5.61 -11.17 8.01
C PHE A 26 -4.39 -10.29 8.30
N ALA A 27 -3.34 -10.88 8.85
CA ALA A 27 -2.09 -10.17 9.13
C ALA A 27 -1.39 -9.83 7.80
N THR A 28 -0.97 -8.58 7.67
CA THR A 28 -0.24 -8.10 6.49
C THR A 28 1.09 -7.48 6.90
N GLY A 29 2.04 -7.41 5.97
CA GLY A 29 3.14 -6.48 6.06
C GLY A 29 2.65 -5.03 5.99
N VAL A 30 3.50 -4.11 6.38
CA VAL A 30 3.27 -2.65 6.27
C VAL A 30 4.28 -2.08 5.30
N THR A 31 3.82 -1.27 4.37
CA THR A 31 4.68 -0.63 3.37
C THR A 31 4.46 0.87 3.33
N MET A 32 5.49 1.60 2.95
CA MET A 32 5.40 2.98 2.47
C MET A 32 5.28 2.95 0.94
N LEU A 33 4.19 3.47 0.42
CA LEU A 33 3.96 3.69 -1.00
C LEU A 33 4.27 5.15 -1.32
N THR A 34 5.05 5.40 -2.36
CA THR A 34 5.43 6.74 -2.80
C THR A 34 5.22 6.93 -4.29
N THR A 35 4.97 8.15 -4.68
CA THR A 35 5.02 8.60 -6.08
C THR A 35 5.50 10.05 -6.11
N ARG A 36 6.00 10.51 -7.25
CA ARG A 36 6.49 11.86 -7.42
C ARG A 36 5.99 12.44 -8.73
N THR A 37 5.33 13.58 -8.66
CA THR A 37 4.89 14.35 -9.83
C THR A 37 5.13 15.82 -9.60
N ARG A 38 5.59 16.55 -10.64
CA ARG A 38 5.87 18.00 -10.59
C ARG A 38 6.75 18.40 -9.41
N GLU A 39 7.81 17.60 -9.14
CA GLU A 39 8.77 17.80 -8.03
C GLU A 39 8.14 17.72 -6.62
N VAL A 40 6.90 17.22 -6.50
CA VAL A 40 6.22 17.00 -5.22
C VAL A 40 6.17 15.51 -4.92
N ASP A 41 6.65 15.13 -3.74
CA ASP A 41 6.57 13.76 -3.24
C ASP A 41 5.22 13.51 -2.58
N TYR A 42 4.60 12.41 -2.95
CA TYR A 42 3.41 11.87 -2.29
C TYR A 42 3.77 10.55 -1.64
N ALA A 43 3.35 10.38 -0.40
CA ALA A 43 3.60 9.14 0.33
C ALA A 43 2.38 8.74 1.17
N MET A 44 2.19 7.45 1.38
CA MET A 44 1.17 6.91 2.27
C MET A 44 1.59 5.54 2.80
N THR A 45 1.04 5.16 3.95
CA THR A 45 1.16 3.80 4.48
C THR A 45 0.11 2.91 3.82
N VAL A 46 0.54 1.77 3.31
CA VAL A 46 -0.32 0.78 2.64
C VAL A 46 -0.03 -0.61 3.18
N SER A 47 -1.09 -1.37 3.44
CA SER A 47 -1.04 -2.82 3.69
C SER A 47 -1.59 -3.64 2.52
N ALA A 48 -2.32 -2.99 1.59
CA ALA A 48 -2.93 -3.61 0.43
C ALA A 48 -1.94 -3.69 -0.75
N MET A 49 -0.85 -4.45 -0.57
CA MET A 49 0.16 -4.73 -1.59
C MET A 49 0.31 -6.23 -1.76
N THR A 50 0.47 -6.69 -3.00
CA THR A 50 0.77 -8.11 -3.27
C THR A 50 1.61 -8.29 -4.53
N SER A 51 2.38 -9.39 -4.55
CA SER A 51 3.02 -9.90 -5.76
C SER A 51 1.98 -10.49 -6.70
N VAL A 52 2.09 -10.21 -7.99
CA VAL A 52 1.13 -10.65 -9.02
C VAL A 52 1.75 -11.66 -9.96
N SER A 53 2.97 -11.41 -10.44
CA SER A 53 3.64 -12.22 -11.46
C SER A 53 5.15 -12.19 -11.27
N LEU A 54 5.82 -13.22 -11.73
CA LEU A 54 7.28 -13.29 -11.78
C LEU A 54 7.83 -13.06 -13.19
N ASP A 55 6.99 -13.24 -14.22
CA ASP A 55 7.37 -12.98 -15.61
C ASP A 55 6.17 -12.41 -16.40
N PRO A 56 6.16 -11.09 -16.67
CA PRO A 56 7.05 -10.09 -16.09
C PRO A 56 6.85 -9.96 -14.57
N MET A 57 7.83 -9.39 -13.85
CA MET A 57 7.70 -9.13 -12.41
C MET A 57 6.68 -8.02 -12.17
N LEU A 58 5.53 -8.37 -11.58
CA LEU A 58 4.44 -7.43 -11.31
C LEU A 58 4.09 -7.39 -9.83
N LEU A 59 3.85 -6.18 -9.35
CA LEU A 59 3.21 -5.88 -8.07
C LEU A 59 1.87 -5.17 -8.29
N LEU A 60 0.97 -5.25 -7.33
CA LEU A 60 -0.19 -4.39 -7.26
C LEU A 60 -0.31 -3.70 -5.90
N VAL A 61 -0.97 -2.55 -5.90
CA VAL A 61 -1.41 -1.83 -4.71
C VAL A 61 -2.85 -1.37 -4.90
N CYS A 62 -3.62 -1.30 -3.80
CA CYS A 62 -4.95 -0.70 -3.82
C CYS A 62 -4.87 0.71 -3.23
N VAL A 63 -5.37 1.70 -3.98
CA VAL A 63 -5.32 3.12 -3.63
C VAL A 63 -6.72 3.71 -3.60
N GLU A 64 -7.09 4.36 -2.49
CA GLU A 64 -8.39 5.05 -2.32
C GLU A 64 -8.55 6.17 -3.34
N ARG A 65 -9.66 6.18 -4.10
CA ARG A 65 -9.88 7.11 -5.23
C ARG A 65 -10.07 8.57 -4.81
N GLU A 66 -10.60 8.82 -3.63
CA GLU A 66 -10.79 10.18 -3.10
C GLU A 66 -9.50 10.77 -2.50
N GLY A 67 -8.44 9.97 -2.41
CA GLY A 67 -7.16 10.39 -1.85
C GLY A 67 -6.31 11.19 -2.84
N ARG A 68 -5.62 12.24 -2.37
CA ARG A 68 -4.65 13.02 -3.17
C ARG A 68 -3.54 12.16 -3.81
N PHE A 69 -3.23 11.04 -3.21
CA PHE A 69 -2.24 10.10 -3.72
C PHE A 69 -2.71 9.41 -5.01
N HIS A 70 -4.01 9.16 -5.14
CA HIS A 70 -4.59 8.50 -6.31
C HIS A 70 -4.28 9.26 -7.60
N ASP A 71 -4.64 10.53 -7.65
CA ASP A 71 -4.41 11.34 -8.86
C ASP A 71 -2.92 11.48 -9.16
N ALA A 72 -2.10 11.64 -8.10
CA ALA A 72 -0.65 11.77 -8.24
C ALA A 72 0.00 10.49 -8.83
N VAL A 73 -0.41 9.29 -8.38
CA VAL A 73 0.18 8.05 -8.89
C VAL A 73 -0.24 7.76 -10.33
N LEU A 74 -1.44 8.18 -10.73
CA LEU A 74 -1.89 8.08 -12.12
C LEU A 74 -1.15 9.08 -13.03
N ASP A 75 -0.96 10.33 -12.57
CA ASP A 75 -0.25 11.37 -13.31
C ASP A 75 1.24 11.01 -13.49
N ALA A 76 1.87 10.47 -12.44
CA ALA A 76 3.28 10.10 -12.46
C ALA A 76 3.58 8.83 -13.29
N GLY A 77 2.65 7.89 -13.34
CA GLY A 77 2.85 6.59 -14.02
C GLY A 77 3.95 5.72 -13.42
N SER A 78 4.50 6.11 -12.25
CA SER A 78 5.54 5.37 -11.53
C SER A 78 5.36 5.54 -10.03
N TRP A 79 5.80 4.54 -9.27
CA TRP A 79 5.67 4.51 -7.82
C TRP A 79 6.71 3.63 -7.17
N GLY A 80 6.98 3.88 -5.89
CA GLY A 80 7.92 3.13 -5.08
C GLY A 80 7.25 2.45 -3.91
N ILE A 81 7.75 1.28 -3.53
CA ILE A 81 7.38 0.57 -2.31
C ILE A 81 8.61 0.43 -1.43
N SER A 82 8.45 0.72 -0.14
CA SER A 82 9.42 0.37 0.89
C SER A 82 8.74 -0.52 1.93
N VAL A 83 9.24 -1.74 2.11
CA VAL A 83 8.73 -2.69 3.13
C VAL A 83 9.30 -2.29 4.48
N LEU A 84 8.41 -2.01 5.44
CA LEU A 84 8.78 -1.43 6.72
C LEU A 84 9.24 -2.48 7.73
N SER A 85 10.29 -2.14 8.47
CA SER A 85 10.72 -2.85 9.68
C SER A 85 10.13 -2.23 10.95
N ALA A 86 10.23 -2.91 12.08
CA ALA A 86 9.69 -2.48 13.37
C ALA A 86 10.09 -1.04 13.77
N PRO A 87 11.36 -0.59 13.62
CA PRO A 87 11.76 0.79 13.89
C PRO A 87 11.02 1.85 13.06
N HIS A 88 10.46 1.49 11.90
CA HIS A 88 9.74 2.42 11.03
C HIS A 88 8.27 2.66 11.44
N ARG A 89 7.83 2.11 12.58
CA ARG A 89 6.47 2.35 13.09
C ARG A 89 6.09 3.84 13.18
N PRO A 90 6.94 4.77 13.66
CA PRO A 90 6.59 6.19 13.68
C PRO A 90 6.34 6.77 12.28
N THR A 91 7.09 6.32 11.27
CA THR A 91 6.87 6.68 9.86
C THR A 91 5.54 6.13 9.36
N ALA A 92 5.22 4.87 9.68
CA ALA A 92 3.95 4.26 9.31
C ALA A 92 2.75 5.00 9.94
N ASP A 93 2.83 5.34 11.23
CA ASP A 93 1.79 6.12 11.93
C ASP A 93 1.60 7.50 11.29
N TRP A 94 2.71 8.21 11.00
CA TRP A 94 2.69 9.53 10.37
C TRP A 94 2.02 9.48 9.00
N LEU A 95 2.47 8.55 8.13
CA LEU A 95 1.97 8.45 6.76
C LEU A 95 0.56 7.83 6.64
N ALA A 96 0.04 7.20 7.70
CA ALA A 96 -1.35 6.77 7.80
C ALA A 96 -2.30 7.88 8.28
N THR A 97 -1.76 9.00 8.83
CA THR A 97 -2.59 10.09 9.36
C THR A 97 -3.31 10.83 8.23
N ARG A 98 -4.65 10.87 8.28
CA ARG A 98 -5.46 11.65 7.34
C ARG A 98 -5.29 13.15 7.60
N GLY A 99 -5.36 13.96 6.52
CA GLY A 99 -5.28 15.41 6.62
C GLY A 99 -3.89 16.00 6.91
N ARG A 100 -2.83 15.18 6.92
CA ARG A 100 -1.46 15.69 7.05
C ARG A 100 -1.09 16.62 5.88
N PRO A 101 -0.17 17.60 6.09
CA PRO A 101 0.30 18.47 5.02
C PRO A 101 0.90 17.65 3.86
N LEU A 102 0.69 18.11 2.62
CA LEU A 102 1.32 17.49 1.46
C LEU A 102 2.79 17.90 1.37
N GLN A 103 3.06 19.21 1.54
CA GLN A 103 4.43 19.72 1.53
C GLN A 103 5.17 19.28 2.80
N GLY A 104 6.41 18.86 2.64
CA GLY A 104 7.26 18.47 3.75
C GLY A 104 6.86 17.15 4.44
N GLN A 105 5.98 16.36 3.85
CA GLN A 105 5.54 15.10 4.49
C GLN A 105 6.67 14.08 4.67
N LEU A 106 7.74 14.19 3.88
CA LEU A 106 8.94 13.35 3.97
C LEU A 106 10.14 14.04 4.65
N ASP A 107 10.05 15.30 5.09
CA ASP A 107 11.16 16.04 5.67
C ASP A 107 11.80 15.35 6.89
N ARG A 108 11.01 14.58 7.62
CA ARG A 108 11.44 13.82 8.80
C ARG A 108 11.55 12.31 8.56
N VAL A 109 11.40 11.90 7.32
CA VAL A 109 11.49 10.50 6.90
C VAL A 109 12.79 10.32 6.13
N PRO A 110 13.80 9.65 6.70
CA PRO A 110 15.07 9.39 6.00
C PRO A 110 14.82 8.59 4.72
N HIS A 111 15.11 9.17 3.58
CA HIS A 111 14.85 8.55 2.27
C HIS A 111 15.93 8.94 1.26
N HIS A 112 15.94 8.23 0.16
CA HIS A 112 16.70 8.55 -1.05
C HIS A 112 15.77 8.44 -2.26
N TYR A 113 16.21 8.98 -3.38
CA TYR A 113 15.44 8.85 -4.63
C TYR A 113 15.93 7.65 -5.44
N GLY A 114 15.00 6.85 -5.92
CA GLY A 114 15.25 5.70 -6.76
C GLY A 114 15.87 6.12 -8.10
N ALA A 115 16.85 5.35 -8.57
CA ALA A 115 17.63 5.68 -9.76
C ALA A 115 16.83 5.50 -11.08
N TRP A 116 15.76 4.70 -11.07
CA TRP A 116 14.99 4.33 -12.27
C TRP A 116 13.73 5.18 -12.47
N THR A 117 13.11 5.61 -11.37
CA THR A 117 11.83 6.33 -11.42
C THR A 117 11.87 7.67 -10.71
N GLY A 118 12.90 7.93 -9.90
CA GLY A 118 13.03 9.16 -9.13
C GLY A 118 12.05 9.25 -7.95
N VAL A 119 11.35 8.17 -7.59
CA VAL A 119 10.45 8.15 -6.43
C VAL A 119 11.24 8.07 -5.13
N ALA A 120 10.70 8.60 -4.04
CA ALA A 120 11.31 8.48 -2.72
C ALA A 120 11.21 7.04 -2.19
N LEU A 121 12.33 6.49 -1.73
CA LEU A 121 12.44 5.17 -1.12
C LEU A 121 13.01 5.33 0.29
N LEU A 122 12.41 4.65 1.27
CA LEU A 122 12.81 4.76 2.67
C LEU A 122 14.20 4.14 2.88
N ASN A 123 15.08 4.85 3.58
CA ASN A 123 16.35 4.30 4.02
C ASN A 123 16.11 3.17 5.04
N ASP A 124 16.98 2.18 5.07
CA ASP A 124 16.94 1.03 5.99
C ASP A 124 15.63 0.21 5.95
N ALA A 125 14.84 0.36 4.87
CA ALA A 125 13.70 -0.53 4.61
C ALA A 125 14.18 -1.98 4.44
N LEU A 126 13.33 -2.97 4.76
CA LEU A 126 13.66 -4.39 4.54
C LEU A 126 13.93 -4.69 3.07
N SER A 127 13.12 -4.11 2.21
CA SER A 127 13.30 -4.09 0.75
C SER A 127 12.61 -2.88 0.16
N THR A 128 13.09 -2.44 -1.01
CA THR A 128 12.49 -1.38 -1.81
C THR A 128 12.28 -1.84 -3.23
N PHE A 129 11.22 -1.31 -3.85
CA PHE A 129 10.86 -1.59 -5.24
C PHE A 129 10.57 -0.28 -5.95
N GLU A 130 11.04 -0.15 -7.18
CA GLU A 130 10.60 0.88 -8.11
C GLU A 130 9.73 0.24 -9.17
N CYS A 131 8.56 0.82 -9.44
CA CYS A 131 7.57 0.26 -10.35
C CYS A 131 7.12 1.30 -11.38
N ARG A 132 6.84 0.82 -12.60
CA ARG A 132 6.12 1.57 -13.64
C ARG A 132 4.72 1.00 -13.78
N THR A 133 3.72 1.87 -13.75
CA THR A 133 2.32 1.46 -13.89
C THR A 133 2.08 0.82 -15.27
N THR A 134 1.53 -0.38 -15.28
CA THR A 134 1.16 -1.11 -16.50
C THR A 134 -0.35 -1.19 -16.68
N ALA A 135 -1.12 -1.19 -15.60
CA ALA A 135 -2.58 -1.21 -15.65
C ALA A 135 -3.19 -0.55 -14.41
N VAL A 136 -4.40 -0.02 -14.59
CA VAL A 136 -5.23 0.53 -13.50
C VAL A 136 -6.65 0.02 -13.67
N HIS A 137 -7.18 -0.62 -12.63
CA HIS A 137 -8.52 -1.18 -12.63
C HIS A 137 -9.38 -0.54 -11.54
N PRO A 138 -10.53 0.06 -11.88
CA PRO A 138 -11.49 0.53 -10.88
C PRO A 138 -12.00 -0.64 -10.03
N ALA A 139 -12.04 -0.47 -8.71
CA ALA A 139 -12.47 -1.49 -7.76
C ALA A 139 -13.23 -0.84 -6.58
N GLY A 140 -14.50 -0.50 -6.79
CA GLY A 140 -15.32 0.19 -5.79
C GLY A 140 -14.80 1.60 -5.50
N ASP A 141 -14.54 1.90 -4.22
CA ASP A 141 -13.96 3.16 -3.74
C ASP A 141 -12.43 3.25 -3.90
N HIS A 142 -11.79 2.19 -4.42
CA HIS A 142 -10.37 2.10 -4.70
C HIS A 142 -10.08 1.92 -6.20
N SER A 143 -8.82 2.07 -6.57
CA SER A 143 -8.24 1.55 -7.81
C SER A 143 -7.15 0.54 -7.48
N ILE A 144 -7.12 -0.56 -8.25
CA ILE A 144 -6.01 -1.51 -8.26
C ILE A 144 -4.99 -0.99 -9.26
N VAL A 145 -3.83 -0.58 -8.79
CA VAL A 145 -2.72 -0.10 -9.62
C VAL A 145 -1.71 -1.23 -9.74
N VAL A 146 -1.52 -1.73 -10.95
CA VAL A 146 -0.54 -2.77 -11.28
C VAL A 146 0.69 -2.10 -11.87
N GLY A 147 1.87 -2.51 -11.43
CA GLY A 147 3.13 -2.01 -11.95
C GLY A 147 4.16 -3.09 -12.18
N GLU A 148 4.92 -2.92 -13.25
CA GLU A 148 6.12 -3.70 -13.52
C GLU A 148 7.26 -3.22 -12.63
N VAL A 149 7.92 -4.16 -11.96
CA VAL A 149 9.07 -3.89 -11.11
C VAL A 149 10.30 -3.65 -11.98
N VAL A 150 10.82 -2.43 -11.96
CA VAL A 150 12.02 -2.02 -12.73
C VAL A 150 13.29 -2.00 -11.88
N SER A 151 13.15 -2.02 -10.55
CA SER A 151 14.28 -2.10 -9.61
C SER A 151 13.84 -2.73 -8.30
N VAL A 152 14.74 -3.50 -7.71
CA VAL A 152 14.57 -4.13 -6.39
C VAL A 152 15.87 -4.01 -5.59
N THR A 153 15.75 -3.58 -4.33
CA THR A 153 16.88 -3.59 -3.39
C THR A 153 16.45 -4.23 -2.09
N MET A 154 17.32 -5.03 -1.48
CA MET A 154 17.12 -5.64 -0.18
C MET A 154 18.15 -5.14 0.81
N SER A 155 17.74 -4.94 2.07
CA SER A 155 18.66 -4.61 3.15
C SER A 155 19.63 -5.78 3.39
N ALA A 156 20.92 -5.45 3.56
CA ALA A 156 21.92 -6.43 3.98
C ALA A 156 21.72 -6.89 5.45
N HIS A 157 21.00 -6.09 6.25
CA HIS A 157 20.70 -6.36 7.66
C HIS A 157 19.18 -6.35 7.83
N PRO A 158 18.50 -7.48 7.53
CA PRO A 158 17.06 -7.56 7.67
C PRO A 158 16.69 -7.45 9.16
N GLY A 159 15.95 -6.40 9.50
CA GLY A 159 15.31 -6.23 10.81
C GLY A 159 14.00 -7.04 10.89
N GLU A 160 13.31 -6.96 12.02
CA GLU A 160 11.98 -7.51 12.18
C GLU A 160 10.95 -6.77 11.30
N ALA A 161 10.10 -7.50 10.61
CA ALA A 161 9.05 -6.92 9.78
C ALA A 161 8.01 -6.20 10.65
N LEU A 162 7.56 -5.02 10.20
CA LEU A 162 6.39 -4.35 10.76
C LEU A 162 5.14 -4.99 10.17
N LEU A 163 4.26 -5.49 11.03
CA LEU A 163 3.00 -6.13 10.67
C LEU A 163 1.81 -5.27 11.09
N TYR A 164 0.70 -5.43 10.39
CA TYR A 164 -0.59 -4.88 10.79
C TYR A 164 -1.59 -6.00 11.02
N TYR A 165 -2.12 -6.07 12.25
CA TYR A 165 -3.05 -7.12 12.67
C TYR A 165 -4.02 -6.57 13.70
N ARG A 166 -5.33 -6.78 13.49
CA ARG A 166 -6.42 -6.30 14.38
C ARG A 166 -6.31 -4.81 14.69
N ALA A 167 -6.13 -4.00 13.63
CA ALA A 167 -5.99 -2.55 13.72
C ALA A 167 -4.82 -2.06 14.60
N ARG A 168 -3.75 -2.87 14.74
CA ARG A 168 -2.54 -2.52 15.52
C ARG A 168 -1.29 -2.98 14.81
N TYR A 169 -0.22 -2.20 14.94
CA TYR A 169 1.11 -2.64 14.54
C TYR A 169 1.63 -3.74 15.47
N ARG A 170 2.33 -4.70 14.87
CA ARG A 170 2.94 -5.86 15.52
C ARG A 170 4.31 -6.13 14.90
N THR A 171 5.08 -7.00 15.54
CA THR A 171 6.29 -7.62 15.01
C THR A 171 6.15 -9.14 15.06
N LEU A 172 7.02 -9.83 14.34
CA LEU A 172 7.20 -11.26 14.52
C LEU A 172 7.92 -11.46 15.86
N ALA A 173 7.25 -12.07 16.83
CA ALA A 173 7.83 -12.38 18.14
C ALA A 173 8.77 -13.58 18.03
#